data_440a367c08ca974cb1c7bb7575c6324f
#
_entry.id   440a367c08ca974cb1c7bb7575c6324f
#
_cell.length_a   1.000
_cell.length_b   1.000
_cell.length_c   1.000
_cell.angle_alpha   90.00
_cell.angle_beta   90.00
_cell.angle_gamma   90.00
#
_symmetry.space_group_name_H-M   'P 1'
#
loop_
_entity.id
_entity.type
_entity.pdbx_description
1 polymer ?
#
loop_
_entity_poly.entity_id
_entity_poly.type
_entity_poly.pdbx_seq_one_letter_code
_entity_poly.pdbx_strand_id
1 'polypeptide(L)'
;MSARRLVLLPTSPRVAPGLLSAQAWDVLRSGALVLAAEGHPLEPYLLAEGVEVHTGPATGARDTAYRLLGLTEDRDVVWLVGADGDQQLGLALGEALQAGAADVELEVLPGSYDLPGARLLDLVAVMDRLRSPGGCPWDAEQTHESLMTYLVEETYETLEAIETGDRRHLREELGDLVLQVVFHSRIAAEHPDEPWSVDDVAGDIVDKLVRRHPHVFGTSTADTAADVEAGWERQKAAEKGRSSAVDGVPMALPALSLATKLVHRAEKNGVDVEPVEGDDLGARLMGLVVESRAAGLDAEAELRAAARRFAERVRAAEAGEAGAEPPG
;
A
#
# COMPACT_ATOMS: atom_id res chain seq x y z
N MET A 1 12.82 -32.32 -36.41
CA MET A 1 11.68 -31.40 -36.37
C MET A 1 11.72 -30.77 -34.98
N SER A 2 11.60 -29.44 -34.86
CA SER A 2 11.49 -28.81 -33.53
C SER A 2 10.22 -29.32 -32.85
N ALA A 3 10.30 -29.57 -31.55
CA ALA A 3 9.11 -29.92 -30.77
C ALA A 3 8.08 -28.78 -30.89
N ARG A 4 6.81 -29.14 -30.98
CA ARG A 4 5.72 -28.15 -30.95
C ARG A 4 5.64 -27.52 -29.58
N ARG A 5 5.16 -26.29 -29.51
CA ARG A 5 5.10 -25.54 -28.25
C ARG A 5 3.67 -25.22 -27.84
N LEU A 6 3.41 -25.34 -26.56
CA LEU A 6 2.27 -24.73 -25.89
C LEU A 6 2.80 -23.60 -25.02
N VAL A 7 2.49 -22.36 -25.39
CA VAL A 7 2.93 -21.17 -24.66
C VAL A 7 1.79 -20.67 -23.79
N LEU A 8 2.00 -20.65 -22.49
CA LEU A 8 1.13 -19.91 -21.57
C LEU A 8 1.65 -18.49 -21.48
N LEU A 9 0.81 -17.51 -21.82
CA LEU A 9 1.17 -16.10 -21.87
C LEU A 9 0.43 -15.32 -20.79
N PRO A 10 0.98 -15.27 -19.54
CA PRO A 10 0.43 -14.44 -18.48
C PRO A 10 0.74 -12.96 -18.71
N THR A 11 -0.22 -12.11 -18.35
CA THR A 11 -0.06 -10.65 -18.39
C THR A 11 -0.55 -10.03 -17.09
N SER A 12 0.00 -8.87 -16.75
CA SER A 12 -0.49 -8.10 -15.62
C SER A 12 -1.70 -7.25 -16.01
N PRO A 13 -2.81 -7.30 -15.25
CA PRO A 13 -3.95 -6.39 -15.44
C PRO A 13 -3.60 -4.93 -15.08
N ARG A 14 -2.42 -4.67 -14.50
CA ARG A 14 -1.92 -3.35 -14.08
C ARG A 14 -1.03 -2.69 -15.12
N VAL A 15 -0.74 -3.39 -16.19
CA VAL A 15 -0.05 -2.87 -17.38
C VAL A 15 -1.11 -2.62 -18.44
N ALA A 16 -1.04 -1.48 -19.12
CA ALA A 16 -2.02 -1.16 -20.16
C ALA A 16 -2.08 -2.30 -21.20
N PRO A 17 -3.28 -2.75 -21.58
CA PRO A 17 -3.43 -3.79 -22.57
C PRO A 17 -2.68 -3.43 -23.87
N GLY A 18 -1.98 -4.42 -24.44
CA GLY A 18 -1.15 -4.22 -25.64
C GLY A 18 0.32 -3.82 -25.36
N LEU A 19 0.68 -3.39 -24.15
CA LEU A 19 2.07 -3.23 -23.76
C LEU A 19 2.66 -4.59 -23.36
N LEU A 20 3.13 -5.33 -24.33
CA LEU A 20 3.71 -6.65 -24.15
C LEU A 20 5.21 -6.65 -24.44
N SER A 21 5.92 -7.63 -23.89
CA SER A 21 7.34 -7.85 -24.19
C SER A 21 7.55 -8.15 -25.68
N ALA A 22 8.74 -7.82 -26.20
CA ALA A 22 9.07 -8.14 -27.60
C ALA A 22 8.91 -9.64 -27.90
N GLN A 23 9.33 -10.51 -26.97
CA GLN A 23 9.19 -11.95 -27.13
C GLN A 23 7.72 -12.39 -27.20
N ALA A 24 6.83 -11.79 -26.40
CA ALA A 24 5.40 -12.06 -26.48
C ALA A 24 4.83 -11.67 -27.84
N TRP A 25 5.18 -10.49 -28.36
CA TRP A 25 4.78 -10.07 -29.70
C TRP A 25 5.32 -11.00 -30.82
N ASP A 26 6.56 -11.45 -30.71
CA ASP A 26 7.15 -12.38 -31.66
C ASP A 26 6.39 -13.69 -31.71
N VAL A 27 6.01 -14.25 -30.54
CA VAL A 27 5.22 -15.48 -30.44
C VAL A 27 3.79 -15.28 -30.96
N LEU A 28 3.12 -14.19 -30.59
CA LEU A 28 1.76 -13.87 -31.04
C LEU A 28 1.68 -13.69 -32.58
N ARG A 29 2.73 -13.18 -33.21
CA ARG A 29 2.84 -12.96 -34.66
C ARG A 29 3.47 -14.14 -35.43
N SER A 30 3.89 -15.20 -34.73
CA SER A 30 4.56 -16.36 -35.36
C SER A 30 3.64 -17.26 -36.22
N GLY A 31 2.34 -17.01 -36.23
CA GLY A 31 1.34 -17.89 -36.85
C GLY A 31 0.88 -19.03 -35.93
N ALA A 32 1.21 -18.98 -34.65
CA ALA A 32 0.65 -19.86 -33.63
C ALA A 32 -0.86 -19.66 -33.50
N LEU A 33 -1.59 -20.67 -33.06
CA LEU A 33 -3.00 -20.56 -32.71
C LEU A 33 -3.14 -19.86 -31.36
N VAL A 34 -3.66 -18.64 -31.35
CA VAL A 34 -3.87 -17.86 -30.13
C VAL A 34 -5.27 -18.12 -29.58
N LEU A 35 -5.35 -18.56 -28.36
CA LEU A 35 -6.58 -18.91 -27.65
C LEU A 35 -6.69 -18.15 -26.33
N ALA A 36 -7.93 -17.81 -25.96
CA ALA A 36 -8.26 -17.18 -24.70
C ALA A 36 -9.61 -17.66 -24.16
N ALA A 37 -9.87 -17.45 -22.88
CA ALA A 37 -11.22 -17.50 -22.37
C ALA A 37 -12.07 -16.38 -22.99
N GLU A 38 -13.39 -16.59 -23.08
CA GLU A 38 -14.34 -15.61 -23.63
C GLU A 38 -14.22 -14.26 -22.88
N GLY A 39 -14.14 -13.16 -23.63
CA GLY A 39 -14.06 -11.81 -23.08
C GLY A 39 -12.70 -11.45 -22.49
N HIS A 40 -11.63 -12.09 -22.91
CA HIS A 40 -10.28 -11.79 -22.42
C HIS A 40 -9.89 -10.33 -22.72
N PRO A 41 -9.36 -9.56 -21.73
CA PRO A 41 -9.10 -8.11 -21.87
C PRO A 41 -8.14 -7.74 -23.01
N LEU A 42 -7.22 -8.62 -23.38
CA LEU A 42 -6.27 -8.38 -24.48
C LEU A 42 -6.87 -8.55 -25.86
N GLU A 43 -7.97 -9.26 -26.01
CA GLU A 43 -8.54 -9.62 -27.32
C GLU A 43 -8.72 -8.42 -28.27
N PRO A 44 -9.40 -7.32 -27.87
CA PRO A 44 -9.59 -6.18 -28.77
C PRO A 44 -8.28 -5.50 -29.20
N TYR A 45 -7.26 -5.51 -28.35
CA TYR A 45 -5.95 -4.92 -28.65
C TYR A 45 -5.13 -5.80 -29.59
N LEU A 46 -5.18 -7.12 -29.43
CA LEU A 46 -4.52 -8.07 -30.31
C LEU A 46 -5.16 -8.07 -31.69
N LEU A 47 -6.49 -8.01 -31.77
CA LEU A 47 -7.22 -7.88 -33.03
C LEU A 47 -6.85 -6.59 -33.77
N ALA A 48 -6.71 -5.47 -33.08
CA ALA A 48 -6.28 -4.20 -33.67
C ALA A 48 -4.87 -4.28 -34.29
N GLU A 49 -4.00 -5.13 -33.76
CA GLU A 49 -2.65 -5.41 -34.26
C GLU A 49 -2.59 -6.57 -35.26
N GLY A 50 -3.73 -7.08 -35.71
CA GLY A 50 -3.81 -8.14 -36.71
C GLY A 50 -3.55 -9.55 -36.17
N VAL A 51 -3.59 -9.76 -34.86
CA VAL A 51 -3.51 -11.09 -34.25
C VAL A 51 -4.92 -11.59 -33.96
N GLU A 52 -5.31 -12.68 -34.63
CA GLU A 52 -6.60 -13.32 -34.42
C GLU A 52 -6.59 -14.13 -33.13
N VAL A 53 -7.57 -13.90 -32.26
CA VAL A 53 -7.73 -14.60 -30.97
C VAL A 53 -9.01 -15.45 -31.07
N HIS A 54 -8.89 -16.74 -30.80
CA HIS A 54 -10.01 -17.65 -30.81
C HIS A 54 -10.48 -17.96 -29.38
N THR A 55 -11.79 -18.11 -29.21
CA THR A 55 -12.33 -18.53 -27.92
C THR A 55 -11.91 -19.97 -27.63
N GLY A 56 -11.24 -20.15 -26.52
CA GLY A 56 -10.80 -21.46 -26.05
C GLY A 56 -11.94 -22.28 -25.46
N PRO A 57 -11.67 -23.54 -25.12
CA PRO A 57 -12.67 -24.42 -24.52
C PRO A 57 -13.15 -23.88 -23.17
N ALA A 58 -14.46 -23.68 -23.02
CA ALA A 58 -15.13 -23.28 -21.79
C ALA A 58 -15.50 -24.51 -20.93
N THR A 59 -14.50 -25.32 -20.58
CA THR A 59 -14.66 -26.58 -19.84
C THR A 59 -13.78 -26.55 -18.59
N GLY A 60 -13.89 -27.56 -17.72
CA GLY A 60 -13.00 -27.61 -16.53
C GLY A 60 -11.51 -27.70 -16.92
N ALA A 61 -10.64 -27.27 -16.01
CA ALA A 61 -9.19 -27.11 -16.23
C ALA A 61 -8.53 -28.35 -16.87
N ARG A 62 -8.91 -29.54 -16.42
CA ARG A 62 -8.38 -30.81 -16.98
C ARG A 62 -8.76 -31.04 -18.43
N ASP A 63 -10.01 -30.81 -18.78
CA ASP A 63 -10.50 -30.99 -20.15
C ASP A 63 -9.88 -29.94 -21.07
N THR A 64 -9.80 -28.72 -20.62
CA THR A 64 -9.07 -27.61 -21.30
C THR A 64 -7.62 -27.99 -21.56
N ALA A 65 -6.92 -28.55 -20.57
CA ALA A 65 -5.52 -28.99 -20.72
C ALA A 65 -5.36 -30.02 -21.84
N TYR A 66 -6.18 -31.08 -21.87
CA TYR A 66 -6.11 -32.10 -22.91
C TYR A 66 -6.46 -31.57 -24.31
N ARG A 67 -7.42 -30.65 -24.39
CA ARG A 67 -7.77 -30.00 -25.66
C ARG A 67 -6.65 -29.10 -26.20
N LEU A 68 -6.02 -28.28 -25.31
CA LEU A 68 -4.88 -27.48 -25.70
C LEU A 68 -3.72 -28.34 -26.21
N LEU A 69 -3.40 -29.42 -25.49
CA LEU A 69 -2.37 -30.37 -25.90
C LEU A 69 -2.70 -31.02 -27.27
N GLY A 70 -3.95 -31.41 -27.51
CA GLY A 70 -4.37 -31.95 -28.80
C GLY A 70 -4.22 -30.96 -29.97
N LEU A 71 -4.45 -29.67 -29.72
CA LEU A 71 -4.27 -28.62 -30.73
C LEU A 71 -2.81 -28.40 -31.13
N THR A 72 -1.86 -28.79 -30.26
CA THR A 72 -0.42 -28.69 -30.57
C THR A 72 0.07 -29.74 -31.59
N GLU A 73 -0.73 -30.73 -31.93
CA GLU A 73 -0.36 -31.74 -32.96
C GLU A 73 -0.08 -31.08 -34.32
N ASP A 74 -0.84 -30.05 -34.67
CA ASP A 74 -0.77 -29.39 -35.97
C ASP A 74 0.12 -28.15 -36.00
N ARG A 75 0.14 -27.36 -34.88
CA ARG A 75 0.84 -26.05 -34.83
C ARG A 75 1.17 -25.67 -33.39
N ASP A 76 2.00 -24.66 -33.22
CA ASP A 76 2.23 -24.03 -31.91
C ASP A 76 0.93 -23.37 -31.39
N VAL A 77 0.68 -23.45 -30.12
CA VAL A 77 -0.51 -22.90 -29.45
C VAL A 77 -0.09 -21.90 -28.40
N VAL A 78 -0.77 -20.78 -28.35
CA VAL A 78 -0.63 -19.75 -27.30
C VAL A 78 -1.94 -19.68 -26.52
N TRP A 79 -1.85 -19.82 -25.23
CA TRP A 79 -2.97 -19.60 -24.32
C TRP A 79 -2.76 -18.27 -23.58
N LEU A 80 -3.67 -17.31 -23.78
CA LEU A 80 -3.69 -16.08 -22.99
C LEU A 80 -4.24 -16.39 -21.61
N VAL A 81 -3.38 -16.26 -20.61
CA VAL A 81 -3.71 -16.60 -19.22
C VAL A 81 -4.65 -15.56 -18.62
N GLY A 82 -5.74 -16.00 -18.00
CA GLY A 82 -6.72 -15.14 -17.35
C GLY A 82 -6.14 -14.36 -16.16
N ALA A 83 -6.88 -13.39 -15.68
CA ALA A 83 -6.47 -12.50 -14.59
C ALA A 83 -6.22 -13.24 -13.25
N ASP A 84 -6.83 -14.40 -13.05
CA ASP A 84 -6.66 -15.30 -11.91
C ASP A 84 -5.40 -16.19 -12.01
N GLY A 85 -4.69 -16.13 -13.15
CA GLY A 85 -3.45 -16.87 -13.39
C GLY A 85 -3.66 -18.29 -13.87
N ASP A 86 -4.90 -18.76 -14.11
CA ASP A 86 -5.24 -20.11 -14.58
C ASP A 86 -4.48 -21.25 -13.86
N GLN A 87 -4.31 -21.14 -12.54
CA GLN A 87 -3.47 -22.04 -11.75
C GLN A 87 -3.88 -23.52 -11.91
N GLN A 88 -5.20 -23.78 -11.93
CA GLN A 88 -5.72 -25.14 -12.09
C GLN A 88 -5.41 -25.71 -13.48
N LEU A 89 -5.42 -24.88 -14.52
CA LEU A 89 -5.02 -25.27 -15.87
C LEU A 89 -3.52 -25.58 -15.92
N GLY A 90 -2.68 -24.77 -15.30
CA GLY A 90 -1.24 -25.02 -15.20
C GLY A 90 -0.93 -26.37 -14.55
N LEU A 91 -1.60 -26.69 -13.41
CA LEU A 91 -1.46 -27.97 -12.75
C LEU A 91 -1.92 -29.13 -13.64
N ALA A 92 -3.08 -29.02 -14.28
CA ALA A 92 -3.63 -30.07 -15.16
C ALA A 92 -2.74 -30.32 -16.39
N LEU A 93 -2.14 -29.27 -16.96
CA LEU A 93 -1.15 -29.41 -18.05
C LEU A 93 0.09 -30.16 -17.58
N GLY A 94 0.62 -29.81 -16.41
CA GLY A 94 1.76 -30.51 -15.82
C GLY A 94 1.49 -32.00 -15.60
N GLU A 95 0.35 -32.37 -15.03
CA GLU A 95 -0.08 -33.76 -14.82
C GLU A 95 -0.25 -34.51 -16.15
N ALA A 96 -0.90 -33.90 -17.14
CA ALA A 96 -1.12 -34.53 -18.45
C ALA A 96 0.20 -34.80 -19.19
N LEU A 97 1.14 -33.86 -19.16
CA LEU A 97 2.45 -34.03 -19.78
C LEU A 97 3.28 -35.12 -19.07
N GLN A 98 3.25 -35.17 -17.73
CA GLN A 98 3.90 -36.25 -16.96
C GLN A 98 3.30 -37.63 -17.27
N ALA A 99 2.00 -37.69 -17.58
CA ALA A 99 1.32 -38.91 -18.01
C ALA A 99 1.60 -39.29 -19.49
N GLY A 100 2.38 -38.48 -20.22
CA GLY A 100 2.73 -38.74 -21.61
C GLY A 100 1.60 -38.42 -22.59
N ALA A 101 0.70 -37.49 -22.26
CA ALA A 101 -0.44 -37.12 -23.10
C ALA A 101 -0.03 -36.47 -24.43
N ALA A 102 1.12 -35.82 -24.50
CA ALA A 102 1.66 -35.21 -25.72
C ALA A 102 3.19 -35.03 -25.61
N ASP A 103 3.86 -35.02 -26.77
CA ASP A 103 5.28 -34.64 -26.87
C ASP A 103 5.37 -33.19 -27.32
N VAL A 104 5.23 -32.28 -26.36
CA VAL A 104 5.15 -30.84 -26.59
C VAL A 104 5.98 -30.11 -25.52
N GLU A 105 6.62 -29.02 -25.89
CA GLU A 105 7.31 -28.13 -24.99
C GLU A 105 6.29 -27.14 -24.38
N LEU A 106 6.13 -27.19 -23.04
CA LEU A 106 5.32 -26.24 -22.31
C LEU A 106 6.20 -25.07 -21.88
N GLU A 107 5.91 -23.90 -22.39
CA GLU A 107 6.62 -22.66 -22.08
C GLU A 107 5.70 -21.68 -21.33
N VAL A 108 6.18 -21.05 -20.27
CA VAL A 108 5.51 -19.92 -19.64
C VAL A 108 6.27 -18.65 -20.03
N LEU A 109 5.65 -17.84 -20.89
CA LEU A 109 6.25 -16.61 -21.41
C LEU A 109 5.49 -15.40 -20.88
N PRO A 110 6.01 -14.68 -19.87
CA PRO A 110 5.36 -13.46 -19.38
C PRO A 110 5.27 -12.39 -20.46
N GLY A 111 4.04 -12.02 -20.86
CA GLY A 111 3.81 -10.92 -21.78
C GLY A 111 4.04 -9.57 -21.10
N SER A 112 3.63 -9.45 -19.85
CA SER A 112 3.93 -8.31 -18.95
C SER A 112 3.97 -8.80 -17.51
N TYR A 113 4.56 -8.03 -16.62
CA TYR A 113 4.67 -8.36 -15.20
C TYR A 113 4.59 -7.11 -14.33
N ASP A 114 4.23 -7.32 -13.07
CA ASP A 114 4.13 -6.25 -12.08
C ASP A 114 5.51 -5.82 -11.58
N LEU A 115 5.67 -4.52 -11.43
CA LEU A 115 6.75 -3.96 -10.63
C LEU A 115 6.38 -4.00 -9.13
N PRO A 116 7.38 -4.02 -8.22
CA PRO A 116 7.10 -3.85 -6.80
C PRO A 116 6.26 -2.59 -6.54
N GLY A 117 5.18 -2.74 -5.76
CA GLY A 117 4.24 -1.66 -5.49
C GLY A 117 3.03 -1.61 -6.44
N ALA A 118 3.01 -2.34 -7.55
CA ALA A 118 1.91 -2.32 -8.51
C ALA A 118 0.54 -2.67 -7.90
N ARG A 119 0.49 -3.40 -6.77
CA ARG A 119 -0.77 -3.68 -6.04
C ARG A 119 -1.49 -2.42 -5.53
N LEU A 120 -0.78 -1.30 -5.37
CA LEU A 120 -1.42 -0.03 -5.03
C LEU A 120 -2.39 0.44 -6.13
N LEU A 121 -2.13 0.10 -7.39
CA LEU A 121 -3.03 0.40 -8.50
C LEU A 121 -4.37 -0.35 -8.37
N ASP A 122 -4.38 -1.56 -7.80
CA ASP A 122 -5.64 -2.28 -7.52
C ASP A 122 -6.47 -1.51 -6.49
N LEU A 123 -5.84 -1.00 -5.44
CA LEU A 123 -6.54 -0.23 -4.41
C LEU A 123 -7.11 1.07 -4.99
N VAL A 124 -6.35 1.76 -5.84
CA VAL A 124 -6.83 2.97 -6.54
C VAL A 124 -8.03 2.63 -7.42
N ALA A 125 -7.97 1.55 -8.20
CA ALA A 125 -9.06 1.13 -9.07
C ALA A 125 -10.31 0.69 -8.27
N VAL A 126 -10.12 -0.02 -7.15
CA VAL A 126 -11.21 -0.42 -6.25
C VAL A 126 -11.89 0.82 -5.66
N MET A 127 -11.13 1.79 -5.16
CA MET A 127 -11.69 3.02 -4.60
C MET A 127 -12.41 3.85 -5.66
N ASP A 128 -11.86 3.97 -6.86
CA ASP A 128 -12.55 4.60 -7.97
C ASP A 128 -13.89 3.92 -8.26
N ARG A 129 -13.92 2.59 -8.30
CA ARG A 129 -15.15 1.83 -8.52
C ARG A 129 -16.17 2.02 -7.40
N LEU A 130 -15.74 2.06 -6.14
CA LEU A 130 -16.61 2.24 -4.97
C LEU A 130 -17.30 3.62 -5.00
N ARG A 131 -16.60 4.68 -5.41
CA ARG A 131 -17.14 6.04 -5.47
C ARG A 131 -17.81 6.42 -6.80
N SER A 132 -17.70 5.58 -7.82
CA SER A 132 -18.30 5.82 -9.14
C SER A 132 -19.80 5.45 -9.16
N PRO A 133 -20.59 5.94 -10.14
CA PRO A 133 -21.99 5.56 -10.30
C PRO A 133 -22.18 4.03 -10.33
N GLY A 134 -23.09 3.54 -9.47
CA GLY A 134 -23.31 2.10 -9.27
C GLY A 134 -22.27 1.41 -8.38
N GLY A 135 -21.43 2.19 -7.67
CA GLY A 135 -20.53 1.74 -6.61
C GLY A 135 -21.24 1.62 -5.26
N CYS A 136 -20.51 1.89 -4.18
CA CYS A 136 -21.03 1.81 -2.82
C CYS A 136 -21.68 3.15 -2.40
N PRO A 137 -22.95 3.18 -2.00
CA PRO A 137 -23.61 4.41 -1.55
C PRO A 137 -22.93 5.05 -0.35
N TRP A 138 -22.42 4.27 0.60
CA TRP A 138 -21.75 4.78 1.78
C TRP A 138 -20.42 5.48 1.41
N ASP A 139 -19.59 4.84 0.57
CA ASP A 139 -18.33 5.44 0.12
C ASP A 139 -18.57 6.73 -0.68
N ALA A 140 -19.63 6.78 -1.50
CA ALA A 140 -19.98 7.93 -2.30
C ALA A 140 -20.37 9.17 -1.46
N GLU A 141 -20.94 8.98 -0.26
CA GLU A 141 -21.34 10.05 0.64
C GLU A 141 -20.21 10.60 1.51
N GLN A 142 -19.06 9.91 1.59
CA GLN A 142 -17.98 10.35 2.47
C GLN A 142 -17.32 11.65 1.99
N THR A 143 -16.93 12.47 2.97
CA THR A 143 -16.18 13.72 2.80
C THR A 143 -14.84 13.64 3.54
N HIS A 144 -13.95 14.60 3.30
CA HIS A 144 -12.72 14.71 4.09
C HIS A 144 -13.00 14.79 5.60
N GLU A 145 -14.05 15.51 6.00
CA GLU A 145 -14.42 15.71 7.39
C GLU A 145 -15.00 14.43 8.01
N SER A 146 -15.86 13.70 7.29
CA SER A 146 -16.46 12.47 7.82
C SER A 146 -15.42 11.36 8.05
N LEU A 147 -14.33 11.37 7.27
CA LEU A 147 -13.26 10.40 7.39
C LEU A 147 -12.19 10.74 8.45
N MET A 148 -12.22 11.95 9.05
CA MET A 148 -11.21 12.33 10.05
C MET A 148 -11.14 11.39 11.25
N THR A 149 -12.30 10.90 11.72
CA THR A 149 -12.37 9.99 12.87
C THR A 149 -11.68 8.67 12.54
N TYR A 150 -11.96 8.09 11.39
CA TYR A 150 -11.34 6.85 10.93
C TYR A 150 -9.83 7.01 10.75
N LEU A 151 -9.36 8.09 10.10
CA LEU A 151 -7.92 8.35 9.95
C LEU A 151 -7.17 8.39 11.29
N VAL A 152 -7.80 8.96 12.34
CA VAL A 152 -7.23 9.00 13.70
C VAL A 152 -7.24 7.61 14.32
N GLU A 153 -8.32 6.85 14.14
CA GLU A 153 -8.51 5.48 14.62
C GLU A 153 -7.42 4.57 14.05
N GLU A 154 -7.29 4.47 12.72
CA GLU A 154 -6.26 3.67 12.03
C GLU A 154 -4.84 4.07 12.43
N THR A 155 -4.62 5.37 12.69
CA THR A 155 -3.33 5.84 13.19
C THR A 155 -3.00 5.27 14.57
N TYR A 156 -3.98 5.20 15.48
CA TYR A 156 -3.75 4.64 16.82
C TYR A 156 -3.67 3.12 16.82
N GLU A 157 -4.40 2.43 15.97
CA GLU A 157 -4.32 0.97 15.77
C GLU A 157 -2.96 0.58 15.20
N THR A 158 -2.45 1.35 14.22
CA THR A 158 -1.06 1.21 13.74
C THR A 158 -0.03 1.38 14.88
N LEU A 159 -0.20 2.41 15.73
CA LEU A 159 0.69 2.62 16.89
C LEU A 159 0.62 1.43 17.86
N GLU A 160 -0.57 0.91 18.14
CA GLU A 160 -0.74 -0.26 19.02
C GLU A 160 -0.06 -1.49 18.44
N ALA A 161 -0.22 -1.76 17.15
CA ALA A 161 0.42 -2.88 16.47
C ALA A 161 1.96 -2.78 16.52
N ILE A 162 2.53 -1.57 16.41
CA ILE A 162 3.98 -1.32 16.57
C ILE A 162 4.41 -1.59 18.01
N GLU A 163 3.70 -1.05 18.99
CA GLU A 163 4.05 -1.15 20.42
C GLU A 163 3.92 -2.57 20.96
N THR A 164 2.97 -3.37 20.44
CA THR A 164 2.80 -4.78 20.79
C THR A 164 3.73 -5.71 20.03
N GLY A 165 4.34 -5.24 18.94
CA GLY A 165 5.21 -6.05 18.07
C GLY A 165 4.45 -7.06 17.20
N ASP A 166 3.13 -6.92 17.05
CA ASP A 166 2.32 -7.79 16.19
C ASP A 166 2.48 -7.39 14.72
N ARG A 167 3.35 -8.13 14.02
CA ARG A 167 3.66 -7.87 12.61
C ARG A 167 2.48 -8.11 11.66
N ARG A 168 1.56 -9.01 12.01
CA ARG A 168 0.38 -9.28 11.19
C ARG A 168 -0.61 -8.12 11.30
N HIS A 169 -0.91 -7.72 12.52
CA HIS A 169 -1.75 -6.57 12.82
C HIS A 169 -1.17 -5.30 12.20
N LEU A 170 0.14 -5.03 12.39
CA LEU A 170 0.81 -3.88 11.76
C LEU A 170 0.63 -3.83 10.22
N ARG A 171 0.64 -4.99 9.54
CA ARG A 171 0.43 -5.01 8.10
C ARG A 171 -1.02 -4.66 7.73
N GLU A 172 -1.98 -5.07 8.54
CA GLU A 172 -3.40 -4.77 8.40
C GLU A 172 -3.62 -3.26 8.54
N GLU A 173 -3.19 -2.69 9.66
CA GLU A 173 -3.37 -1.25 9.96
C GLU A 173 -2.63 -0.32 8.98
N LEU A 174 -1.46 -0.72 8.50
CA LEU A 174 -0.78 0.01 7.41
C LEU A 174 -1.58 -0.03 6.11
N GLY A 175 -2.34 -1.11 5.86
CA GLY A 175 -3.29 -1.20 4.75
C GLY A 175 -4.40 -0.17 4.87
N ASP A 176 -4.97 0.00 6.07
CA ASP A 176 -6.05 0.95 6.35
C ASP A 176 -5.57 2.40 6.30
N LEU A 177 -4.35 2.69 6.75
CA LEU A 177 -3.73 4.00 6.51
C LEU A 177 -3.54 4.30 5.02
N VAL A 178 -3.11 3.33 4.22
CA VAL A 178 -2.98 3.50 2.76
C VAL A 178 -4.36 3.68 2.12
N LEU A 179 -5.39 2.96 2.60
CA LEU A 179 -6.78 3.16 2.19
C LEU A 179 -7.22 4.61 2.44
N GLN A 180 -6.94 5.18 3.63
CA GLN A 180 -7.26 6.58 3.93
C GLN A 180 -6.62 7.55 2.94
N VAL A 181 -5.35 7.34 2.58
CA VAL A 181 -4.66 8.18 1.59
C VAL A 181 -5.35 8.10 0.23
N VAL A 182 -5.67 6.91 -0.26
CA VAL A 182 -6.32 6.70 -1.55
C VAL A 182 -7.74 7.25 -1.55
N PHE A 183 -8.49 7.08 -0.45
CA PHE A 183 -9.85 7.58 -0.30
C PHE A 183 -9.89 9.11 -0.35
N HIS A 184 -9.07 9.77 0.44
CA HIS A 184 -8.96 11.22 0.44
C HIS A 184 -8.52 11.76 -0.93
N SER A 185 -7.60 11.08 -1.61
CA SER A 185 -7.18 11.46 -2.96
C SER A 185 -8.31 11.32 -3.98
N ARG A 186 -9.13 10.28 -3.86
CA ARG A 186 -10.28 10.07 -4.74
C ARG A 186 -11.39 11.11 -4.51
N ILE A 187 -11.63 11.52 -3.26
CA ILE A 187 -12.52 12.65 -2.94
C ILE A 187 -12.00 13.94 -3.58
N ALA A 188 -10.70 14.21 -3.40
CA ALA A 188 -10.09 15.42 -3.93
C ALA A 188 -10.12 15.49 -5.47
N ALA A 189 -10.04 14.35 -6.15
CA ALA A 189 -10.16 14.28 -7.60
C ALA A 189 -11.56 14.66 -8.12
N GLU A 190 -12.57 14.71 -7.24
CA GLU A 190 -13.94 15.17 -7.55
C GLU A 190 -14.10 16.70 -7.42
N HIS A 191 -13.08 17.42 -6.92
CA HIS A 191 -13.18 18.86 -6.73
C HIS A 191 -13.30 19.59 -8.09
N PRO A 192 -14.31 20.47 -8.28
CA PRO A 192 -14.59 21.02 -9.60
C PRO A 192 -13.53 21.98 -10.13
N ASP A 193 -12.83 22.70 -9.24
CA ASP A 193 -11.90 23.76 -9.64
C ASP A 193 -10.43 23.37 -9.41
N GLU A 194 -10.13 22.61 -8.36
CA GLU A 194 -8.76 22.26 -7.94
C GLU A 194 -8.65 20.75 -7.65
N PRO A 195 -8.90 19.87 -8.65
CA PRO A 195 -8.77 18.45 -8.46
C PRO A 195 -7.30 18.04 -8.33
N TRP A 196 -7.03 17.05 -7.46
CA TRP A 196 -5.75 16.34 -7.39
C TRP A 196 -5.99 14.88 -7.07
N SER A 197 -5.05 14.04 -7.44
CA SER A 197 -5.13 12.59 -7.37
C SER A 197 -4.09 11.99 -6.44
N VAL A 198 -4.10 10.67 -6.29
CA VAL A 198 -3.05 9.95 -5.57
C VAL A 198 -1.67 10.09 -6.24
N ASP A 199 -1.62 10.32 -7.56
CA ASP A 199 -0.38 10.54 -8.28
C ASP A 199 0.25 11.89 -7.89
N ASP A 200 -0.55 12.92 -7.65
CA ASP A 200 -0.08 14.21 -7.16
C ASP A 200 0.47 14.07 -5.74
N VAL A 201 -0.22 13.35 -4.85
CA VAL A 201 0.24 13.06 -3.49
C VAL A 201 1.58 12.30 -3.51
N ALA A 202 1.67 11.28 -4.35
CA ALA A 202 2.88 10.47 -4.49
C ALA A 202 4.02 11.29 -5.12
N GLY A 203 3.74 12.09 -6.14
CA GLY A 203 4.70 12.98 -6.79
C GLY A 203 5.29 14.00 -5.81
N ASP A 204 4.44 14.70 -5.07
CA ASP A 204 4.85 15.71 -4.09
C ASP A 204 5.77 15.12 -3.00
N ILE A 205 5.44 13.94 -2.49
CA ILE A 205 6.29 13.31 -1.45
C ILE A 205 7.59 12.79 -2.03
N VAL A 206 7.60 12.25 -3.26
CA VAL A 206 8.82 11.83 -3.97
C VAL A 206 9.75 13.03 -4.17
N ASP A 207 9.25 14.11 -4.74
CA ASP A 207 10.03 15.33 -4.96
C ASP A 207 10.61 15.90 -3.67
N LYS A 208 9.81 15.90 -2.61
CA LYS A 208 10.25 16.31 -1.28
C LYS A 208 11.34 15.40 -0.74
N LEU A 209 11.22 14.07 -0.89
CA LEU A 209 12.23 13.12 -0.42
C LEU A 209 13.53 13.26 -1.22
N VAL A 210 13.46 13.31 -2.55
CA VAL A 210 14.63 13.50 -3.43
C VAL A 210 15.37 14.80 -3.06
N ARG A 211 14.64 15.90 -2.94
CA ARG A 211 15.21 17.20 -2.58
C ARG A 211 15.87 17.18 -1.20
N ARG A 212 15.29 16.45 -0.22
CA ARG A 212 15.79 16.39 1.16
C ARG A 212 16.90 15.35 1.38
N HIS A 213 17.22 14.54 0.38
CA HIS A 213 18.30 13.56 0.44
C HIS A 213 19.36 13.78 -0.65
N PRO A 214 19.97 15.00 -0.72
CA PRO A 214 20.97 15.29 -1.76
C PRO A 214 22.24 14.45 -1.62
N HIS A 215 22.46 13.79 -0.49
CA HIS A 215 23.52 12.83 -0.27
C HIS A 215 23.24 11.44 -0.90
N VAL A 216 21.97 11.16 -1.30
CA VAL A 216 21.58 9.93 -1.99
C VAL A 216 21.31 10.20 -3.46
N PHE A 217 20.59 11.28 -3.76
CA PHE A 217 20.11 11.60 -5.12
C PHE A 217 20.88 12.72 -5.81
N GLY A 218 21.83 13.36 -5.12
CA GLY A 218 22.64 14.47 -5.63
C GLY A 218 24.13 14.25 -5.42
N THR A 219 24.88 15.34 -5.24
CA THR A 219 26.34 15.35 -5.15
C THR A 219 26.88 15.67 -3.74
N SER A 220 26.01 15.95 -2.77
CA SER A 220 26.45 16.20 -1.39
C SER A 220 26.78 14.89 -0.68
N THR A 221 27.59 14.97 0.38
CA THR A 221 27.93 13.84 1.24
C THR A 221 27.35 14.03 2.62
N ALA A 222 26.95 12.95 3.27
CA ALA A 222 26.59 12.89 4.67
C ALA A 222 27.05 11.53 5.20
N ASP A 223 27.95 11.53 6.17
CA ASP A 223 28.59 10.31 6.66
C ASP A 223 27.87 9.75 7.89
N THR A 224 27.06 10.53 8.56
CA THR A 224 26.30 10.12 9.78
C THR A 224 24.83 10.51 9.70
N ALA A 225 24.01 9.83 10.50
CA ALA A 225 22.60 10.18 10.65
C ALA A 225 22.40 11.63 11.16
N ALA A 226 23.33 12.11 12.00
CA ALA A 226 23.31 13.48 12.51
C ALA A 226 23.55 14.52 11.39
N ASP A 227 24.43 14.24 10.42
CA ASP A 227 24.65 15.10 9.25
C ASP A 227 23.40 15.20 8.39
N VAL A 228 22.70 14.06 8.20
CA VAL A 228 21.42 14.00 7.48
C VAL A 228 20.36 14.84 8.18
N GLU A 229 20.21 14.68 9.49
CA GLU A 229 19.23 15.43 10.29
C GLU A 229 19.49 16.94 10.25
N ALA A 230 20.75 17.35 10.40
CA ALA A 230 21.15 18.76 10.29
C ALA A 230 20.88 19.31 8.87
N GLY A 231 21.07 18.50 7.83
CA GLY A 231 20.73 18.83 6.45
C GLY A 231 19.25 19.08 6.26
N TRP A 232 18.41 18.20 6.76
CA TRP A 232 16.95 18.30 6.69
C TRP A 232 16.41 19.56 7.36
N GLU A 233 16.94 19.90 8.52
CA GLU A 233 16.47 21.10 9.25
C GLU A 233 16.83 22.39 8.53
N ARG A 234 18.03 22.46 7.93
CA ARG A 234 18.41 23.61 7.10
C ARG A 234 17.47 23.79 5.92
N GLN A 235 17.13 22.68 5.24
CA GLN A 235 16.19 22.72 4.11
C GLN A 235 14.78 23.08 4.53
N LYS A 236 14.27 22.51 5.62
CA LYS A 236 12.96 22.89 6.19
C LYS A 236 12.89 24.37 6.59
N ALA A 237 13.96 24.93 7.12
CA ALA A 237 14.03 26.34 7.47
C ALA A 237 13.96 27.22 6.22
N ALA A 238 14.69 26.85 5.16
CA ALA A 238 14.69 27.57 3.89
C ALA A 238 13.34 27.52 3.14
N GLU A 239 12.64 26.35 3.20
CA GLU A 239 11.37 26.13 2.47
C GLU A 239 10.19 26.92 3.07
N LYS A 240 10.16 27.16 4.37
CA LYS A 240 8.93 27.59 5.05
C LYS A 240 8.87 29.03 5.53
N GLY A 241 9.93 29.85 5.37
CA GLY A 241 9.93 31.27 5.73
C GLY A 241 9.30 31.56 7.12
N ARG A 242 9.55 30.68 8.11
CA ARG A 242 8.88 30.74 9.41
C ARG A 242 9.29 31.97 10.18
N SER A 243 8.31 32.64 10.76
CA SER A 243 8.51 33.79 11.65
C SER A 243 8.73 33.37 13.10
N SER A 244 8.29 32.20 13.50
CA SER A 244 8.45 31.63 14.83
C SER A 244 8.93 30.18 14.80
N ALA A 245 9.68 29.77 15.82
CA ALA A 245 10.09 28.38 16.02
C ALA A 245 8.91 27.41 16.07
N VAL A 246 7.77 27.84 16.56
CA VAL A 246 6.56 27.00 16.73
C VAL A 246 5.62 27.03 15.53
N ASP A 247 5.91 27.83 14.50
CA ASP A 247 5.09 27.86 13.28
C ASP A 247 5.01 26.49 12.61
N GLY A 248 3.78 26.10 12.22
CA GLY A 248 3.48 24.84 11.54
C GLY A 248 3.55 23.60 12.45
N VAL A 249 3.46 23.79 13.77
CA VAL A 249 3.12 22.70 14.70
C VAL A 249 1.60 22.52 14.68
N PRO A 250 1.08 21.33 14.33
CA PRO A 250 -0.36 21.09 14.37
C PRO A 250 -0.88 21.18 15.80
N MET A 251 -1.81 22.11 16.05
CA MET A 251 -2.39 22.32 17.38
C MET A 251 -3.39 21.23 17.79
N ALA A 252 -3.81 20.39 16.87
CA ALA A 252 -4.70 19.25 17.09
C ALA A 252 -3.98 17.97 17.56
N LEU A 253 -2.67 17.99 17.75
CA LEU A 253 -1.94 16.86 18.32
C LEU A 253 -2.44 16.51 19.72
N PRO A 254 -2.32 15.22 20.16
CA PRO A 254 -2.50 14.84 21.55
C PRO A 254 -1.69 15.76 22.46
N ALA A 255 -2.24 16.14 23.61
CA ALA A 255 -1.71 17.24 24.42
C ALA A 255 -0.24 17.06 24.85
N LEU A 256 0.16 15.86 25.26
CA LEU A 256 1.56 15.59 25.63
C LEU A 256 2.49 15.62 24.42
N SER A 257 2.05 15.07 23.30
CA SER A 257 2.79 15.14 22.02
C SER A 257 2.93 16.58 21.52
N LEU A 258 1.87 17.41 21.65
CA LEU A 258 1.91 18.82 21.34
C LEU A 258 2.94 19.55 22.21
N ALA A 259 2.85 19.38 23.53
CA ALA A 259 3.78 19.97 24.48
C ALA A 259 5.23 19.57 24.20
N THR A 260 5.50 18.27 24.01
CA THR A 260 6.82 17.73 23.64
C THR A 260 7.34 18.39 22.36
N LYS A 261 6.50 18.56 21.35
CA LYS A 261 6.89 19.14 20.06
C LYS A 261 7.17 20.65 20.17
N LEU A 262 6.42 21.38 20.98
CA LEU A 262 6.63 22.80 21.21
C LEU A 262 7.96 23.04 21.96
N VAL A 263 8.22 22.31 23.04
CA VAL A 263 9.50 22.36 23.80
C VAL A 263 10.68 22.02 22.88
N HIS A 264 10.58 20.91 22.13
CA HIS A 264 11.62 20.52 21.17
C HIS A 264 11.93 21.61 20.15
N ARG A 265 10.91 22.28 19.66
CA ARG A 265 11.06 23.35 18.68
C ARG A 265 11.72 24.58 19.25
N ALA A 266 11.38 24.99 20.48
CA ALA A 266 12.01 26.09 21.18
C ALA A 266 13.50 25.80 21.39
N GLU A 267 13.84 24.68 22.01
CA GLU A 267 15.22 24.24 22.26
C GLU A 267 16.06 24.20 20.98
N LYS A 268 15.55 23.55 19.95
CA LYS A 268 16.25 23.36 18.67
C LYS A 268 16.55 24.68 17.95
N ASN A 269 15.73 25.70 18.16
CA ASN A 269 15.93 27.02 17.56
C ASN A 269 16.64 28.01 18.52
N GLY A 270 17.14 27.53 19.67
CA GLY A 270 17.85 28.36 20.64
C GLY A 270 16.96 29.41 21.29
N VAL A 271 15.64 29.15 21.31
CA VAL A 271 14.68 30.03 22.00
C VAL A 271 14.58 29.53 23.43
N ASP A 272 15.21 30.28 24.34
CA ASP A 272 15.17 30.02 25.77
C ASP A 272 13.87 30.60 26.35
N VAL A 273 12.95 29.69 26.68
CA VAL A 273 11.65 30.01 27.28
C VAL A 273 11.45 29.09 28.46
N GLU A 274 11.30 29.70 29.62
CA GLU A 274 10.93 28.96 30.83
C GLU A 274 9.57 28.24 30.58
N PRO A 275 9.43 26.99 31.06
CA PRO A 275 8.14 26.30 31.02
C PRO A 275 7.04 27.16 31.66
N VAL A 276 5.80 26.99 31.18
CA VAL A 276 4.66 27.71 31.74
C VAL A 276 4.64 27.50 33.27
N GLU A 277 4.92 28.57 34.03
CA GLU A 277 4.91 28.54 35.50
C GLU A 277 3.47 28.57 36.01
N GLY A 278 3.22 27.83 37.07
CA GLY A 278 1.94 27.81 37.77
C GLY A 278 1.75 26.57 38.64
N ASP A 279 0.87 26.68 39.60
CA ASP A 279 0.46 25.54 40.45
C ASP A 279 -0.74 24.77 39.88
N ASP A 280 -1.27 25.19 38.71
CA ASP A 280 -2.36 24.50 38.07
C ASP A 280 -1.89 23.18 37.44
N LEU A 281 -2.88 22.31 37.14
CA LEU A 281 -2.61 20.97 36.57
C LEU A 281 -1.89 21.04 35.22
N GLY A 282 -2.20 22.04 34.39
CA GLY A 282 -1.60 22.19 33.06
C GLY A 282 -0.12 22.51 33.14
N ALA A 283 0.26 23.46 34.00
CA ALA A 283 1.67 23.81 34.25
C ALA A 283 2.46 22.61 34.81
N ARG A 284 1.90 21.85 35.74
CA ARG A 284 2.50 20.62 36.28
C ARG A 284 2.71 19.55 35.20
N LEU A 285 1.71 19.32 34.33
CA LEU A 285 1.84 18.37 33.23
C LEU A 285 2.92 18.84 32.24
N MET A 286 2.98 20.13 31.94
CA MET A 286 4.04 20.70 31.09
C MET A 286 5.44 20.49 31.70
N GLY A 287 5.60 20.64 33.01
CA GLY A 287 6.83 20.32 33.74
C GLY A 287 7.24 18.87 33.58
N LEU A 288 6.30 17.93 33.73
CA LEU A 288 6.55 16.49 33.51
C LEU A 288 6.98 16.18 32.07
N VAL A 289 6.44 16.88 31.08
CA VAL A 289 6.88 16.74 29.68
C VAL A 289 8.33 17.18 29.50
N VAL A 290 8.71 18.30 30.10
CA VAL A 290 10.11 18.80 30.07
C VAL A 290 11.06 17.82 30.78
N GLU A 291 10.69 17.30 31.97
CA GLU A 291 11.45 16.26 32.67
C GLU A 291 11.62 14.99 31.85
N SER A 292 10.53 14.48 31.28
CA SER A 292 10.55 13.28 30.42
C SER A 292 11.52 13.46 29.26
N ARG A 293 11.43 14.62 28.61
CA ARG A 293 12.31 14.95 27.49
C ARG A 293 13.78 15.03 27.87
N ALA A 294 14.08 15.67 29.02
CA ALA A 294 15.44 15.72 29.55
C ALA A 294 16.01 14.33 29.87
N ALA A 295 15.14 13.38 30.23
CA ALA A 295 15.47 11.97 30.41
C ALA A 295 15.54 11.16 29.12
N GLY A 296 15.26 11.75 27.95
CA GLY A 296 15.20 11.06 26.67
C GLY A 296 13.95 10.18 26.49
N LEU A 297 12.89 10.42 27.26
CA LEU A 297 11.62 9.67 27.23
C LEU A 297 10.55 10.43 26.45
N ASP A 298 9.63 9.68 25.83
CA ASP A 298 8.42 10.22 25.20
C ASP A 298 7.26 10.19 26.20
N ALA A 299 6.83 11.37 26.66
CA ALA A 299 5.77 11.49 27.67
C ALA A 299 4.44 10.89 27.25
N GLU A 300 4.08 10.96 25.97
CA GLU A 300 2.86 10.35 25.40
C GLU A 300 2.93 8.83 25.46
N ALA A 301 4.05 8.25 25.01
CA ALA A 301 4.28 6.79 25.03
C ALA A 301 4.32 6.25 26.47
N GLU A 302 5.01 6.96 27.39
CA GLU A 302 5.09 6.55 28.79
C GLU A 302 3.72 6.56 29.48
N LEU A 303 2.90 7.60 29.26
CA LEU A 303 1.56 7.65 29.83
C LEU A 303 0.65 6.59 29.22
N ARG A 304 0.74 6.32 27.93
CA ARG A 304 -0.01 5.27 27.24
C ARG A 304 0.35 3.88 27.79
N ALA A 305 1.63 3.61 27.99
CA ALA A 305 2.09 2.38 28.61
C ALA A 305 1.60 2.24 30.06
N ALA A 306 1.56 3.32 30.83
CA ALA A 306 0.99 3.30 32.18
C ALA A 306 -0.52 3.06 32.17
N ALA A 307 -1.26 3.66 31.23
CA ALA A 307 -2.69 3.44 31.06
C ALA A 307 -3.00 1.98 30.71
N ARG A 308 -2.21 1.34 29.84
CA ARG A 308 -2.35 -0.09 29.54
C ARG A 308 -2.15 -0.96 30.77
N ARG A 309 -1.10 -0.73 31.55
CA ARG A 309 -0.89 -1.44 32.83
C ARG A 309 -2.05 -1.25 33.80
N PHE A 310 -2.66 -0.07 33.81
CA PHE A 310 -3.86 0.17 34.61
C PHE A 310 -5.05 -0.63 34.10
N ALA A 311 -5.29 -0.67 32.78
CA ALA A 311 -6.36 -1.47 32.19
C ALA A 311 -6.20 -2.98 32.48
N GLU A 312 -4.96 -3.50 32.45
CA GLU A 312 -4.68 -4.90 32.84
C GLU A 312 -5.03 -5.16 34.31
N ARG A 313 -4.73 -4.22 35.21
CA ARG A 313 -5.10 -4.33 36.62
C ARG A 313 -6.62 -4.31 36.83
N VAL A 314 -7.34 -3.49 36.05
CA VAL A 314 -8.82 -3.48 36.08
C VAL A 314 -9.36 -4.86 35.66
N ARG A 315 -8.89 -5.40 34.54
CA ARG A 315 -9.32 -6.73 34.06
C ARG A 315 -9.01 -7.84 35.06
N ALA A 316 -7.84 -7.78 35.72
CA ALA A 316 -7.47 -8.76 36.74
C ALA A 316 -8.37 -8.67 37.97
N ALA A 317 -8.76 -7.47 38.40
CA ALA A 317 -9.70 -7.29 39.51
C ALA A 317 -11.11 -7.83 39.19
N GLU A 318 -11.62 -7.51 38.00
CA GLU A 318 -12.92 -8.03 37.50
C GLU A 318 -12.93 -9.57 37.42
N ALA A 319 -11.84 -10.17 36.93
CA ALA A 319 -11.72 -11.63 36.88
C ALA A 319 -11.61 -12.27 38.26
N GLY A 320 -11.00 -11.60 39.25
CA GLY A 320 -10.95 -12.06 40.65
C GLY A 320 -12.30 -12.00 41.35
N GLU A 321 -13.13 -11.00 41.07
CA GLU A 321 -14.50 -10.89 41.58
C GLU A 321 -15.46 -11.90 40.93
N ALA A 322 -15.25 -12.23 39.64
CA ALA A 322 -16.07 -13.25 38.96
C ALA A 322 -15.81 -14.68 39.45
N GLY A 323 -14.69 -14.92 40.15
CA GLY A 323 -14.37 -16.20 40.81
C GLY A 323 -14.86 -16.36 42.27
N ALA A 324 -15.36 -15.29 42.87
CA ALA A 324 -15.96 -15.36 44.21
C ALA A 324 -17.46 -15.68 44.10
N GLU A 325 -17.82 -16.98 44.19
CA GLU A 325 -19.23 -17.39 44.38
C GLU A 325 -19.80 -16.70 45.64
N PRO A 326 -21.05 -16.20 45.59
CA PRO A 326 -21.66 -15.65 46.78
C PRO A 326 -21.79 -16.75 47.84
N PRO A 327 -21.52 -16.45 49.12
CA PRO A 327 -21.68 -17.43 50.18
C PRO A 327 -23.16 -17.88 50.22
N GLY A 328 -23.41 -19.21 50.12
CA GLY A 328 -24.68 -19.85 50.15
C GLY A 328 -25.42 -19.73 51.53
#